data_7144895ad0c6e89181071f21bc4bb339
#
_entry.id   7144895ad0c6e89181071f21bc4bb339
#
_cell.length_a   1.000
_cell.length_b   1.000
_cell.length_c   1.000
_cell.angle_alpha   90.00
_cell.angle_beta   90.00
_cell.angle_gamma   90.00
#
_symmetry.space_group_name_H-M   'P 1'
#
loop_
_entity.id
_entity.type
_entity.pdbx_description
1 polymer ?
#
loop_
_entity_poly.entity_id
_entity_poly.type
_entity_poly.pdbx_seq_one_letter_code
_entity_poly.pdbx_strand_id
1 'polypeptide(L)'
;MSTQVLALVGREGQAPPASPRAAAQLVGALLRHLREQRGLTLEQVAACSDPVVGALATVQRCEKATGKTLKEERVRALLRLYKAPAEICDEVETLLKQSRGEQWWTHYSDVTGEILIGLLALEAQSKVIKTCHHLLIPGLLQTAGYARAVMEDFYNTYPGPKAREKNRATMERRLELRLRRQHMLDQPDGPELTTVIHEVAVRQMRGGRNIMREQLRHLHNFAENKPNAHIRILPASATQSKLPVHPAMTLFKPHDSATGRTIYLEDMNRGGTFYSEPGDVEVYQASIDECWDMTLSKQETLDFLLQCIADLSTGSAE
;
A
#
# COMPACT_ATOMS: atom_id res chain seq x y z
N MET A 1 -13.67 34.91 8.44
CA MET A 1 -14.11 33.69 9.15
C MET A 1 -13.92 32.37 8.38
N SER A 2 -13.41 32.45 7.16
CA SER A 2 -13.08 31.24 6.36
C SER A 2 -11.76 30.52 6.72
N THR A 3 -10.88 31.15 7.48
CA THR A 3 -9.49 30.71 7.62
C THR A 3 -9.29 29.44 8.49
N GLN A 4 -10.18 29.17 9.45
CA GLN A 4 -10.07 28.00 10.32
C GLN A 4 -10.59 26.71 9.67
N VAL A 5 -11.61 26.80 8.82
CA VAL A 5 -12.15 25.65 8.06
C VAL A 5 -11.16 25.25 6.97
N LEU A 6 -10.56 26.22 6.29
CA LEU A 6 -9.52 26.00 5.28
C LEU A 6 -8.21 25.46 5.88
N ALA A 7 -7.95 25.67 7.16
CA ALA A 7 -6.82 25.07 7.87
C ALA A 7 -7.02 23.56 8.20
N LEU A 8 -8.27 23.11 8.34
CA LEU A 8 -8.61 21.69 8.51
C LEU A 8 -8.58 20.89 7.21
N VAL A 9 -8.73 21.58 6.09
CA VAL A 9 -8.93 20.97 4.76
C VAL A 9 -7.72 21.20 3.83
N GLY A 10 -6.63 21.77 4.30
CA GLY A 10 -5.43 21.99 3.49
C GLY A 10 -5.65 22.99 2.35
N ARG A 11 -4.91 24.10 2.39
CA ARG A 11 -4.82 25.08 1.29
C ARG A 11 -4.23 24.42 0.03
N GLU A 12 -4.47 25.03 -1.12
CA GLU A 12 -3.79 24.72 -2.40
C GLU A 12 -2.32 24.33 -2.18
N GLY A 13 -1.98 23.06 -2.51
CA GLY A 13 -0.64 22.51 -2.38
C GLY A 13 -0.44 21.42 -1.33
N GLN A 14 -1.43 21.11 -0.48
CA GLN A 14 -1.37 19.91 0.35
C GLN A 14 -1.88 18.68 -0.41
N ALA A 15 -1.13 17.58 -0.29
CA ALA A 15 -1.50 16.31 -0.89
C ALA A 15 -2.90 15.86 -0.38
N PRO A 16 -3.73 15.23 -1.24
CA PRO A 16 -5.00 14.67 -0.82
C PRO A 16 -4.80 13.67 0.32
N PRO A 17 -5.82 13.47 1.19
CA PRO A 17 -5.69 12.57 2.35
C PRO A 17 -5.20 11.20 1.92
N ALA A 18 -4.21 10.73 2.63
CA ALA A 18 -3.36 9.61 2.29
C ALA A 18 -4.08 8.26 2.24
N SER A 19 -5.25 8.13 2.86
CA SER A 19 -6.00 6.87 2.92
C SER A 19 -7.52 7.11 2.93
N PRO A 20 -8.32 6.10 2.50
CA PRO A 20 -9.78 6.13 2.64
C PRO A 20 -10.25 6.42 4.06
N ARG A 21 -9.50 5.95 5.06
CA ARG A 21 -9.78 6.21 6.48
C ARG A 21 -9.53 7.66 6.85
N ALA A 22 -8.40 8.23 6.42
CA ALA A 22 -8.10 9.64 6.65
C ALA A 22 -9.13 10.54 5.97
N ALA A 23 -9.53 10.23 4.73
CA ALA A 23 -10.61 10.92 4.04
C ALA A 23 -11.94 10.83 4.81
N ALA A 24 -12.31 9.64 5.30
CA ALA A 24 -13.50 9.46 6.12
C ALA A 24 -13.46 10.30 7.41
N GLN A 25 -12.32 10.32 8.09
CA GLN A 25 -12.12 11.10 9.31
C GLN A 25 -12.24 12.60 9.05
N LEU A 26 -11.71 13.10 7.92
CA LEU A 26 -11.87 14.50 7.51
C LEU A 26 -13.32 14.84 7.22
N VAL A 27 -14.07 13.99 6.51
CA VAL A 27 -15.53 14.17 6.32
C VAL A 27 -16.23 14.27 7.67
N GLY A 28 -15.94 13.36 8.59
CA GLY A 28 -16.55 13.38 9.94
C GLY A 28 -16.22 14.65 10.72
N ALA A 29 -14.96 15.09 10.70
CA ALA A 29 -14.51 16.30 11.36
C ALA A 29 -15.15 17.57 10.76
N LEU A 30 -15.30 17.64 9.43
CA LEU A 30 -15.98 18.74 8.75
C LEU A 30 -17.48 18.79 9.09
N LEU A 31 -18.16 17.65 9.09
CA LEU A 31 -19.57 17.59 9.48
C LEU A 31 -19.78 18.07 10.94
N ARG A 32 -18.92 17.63 11.85
CA ARG A 32 -18.94 18.06 13.24
C ARG A 32 -18.69 19.58 13.35
N HIS A 33 -17.66 20.08 12.67
CA HIS A 33 -17.34 21.51 12.69
C HIS A 33 -18.51 22.36 12.18
N LEU A 34 -19.11 21.99 11.04
CA LEU A 34 -20.29 22.67 10.46
C LEU A 34 -21.48 22.66 11.42
N ARG A 35 -21.75 21.55 12.11
CA ARG A 35 -22.80 21.46 13.14
C ARG A 35 -22.53 22.43 14.29
N GLU A 36 -21.31 22.42 14.82
CA GLU A 36 -20.91 23.29 15.93
C GLU A 36 -20.95 24.78 15.56
N GLN A 37 -20.55 25.14 14.35
CA GLN A 37 -20.71 26.51 13.83
C GLN A 37 -22.17 26.97 13.77
N ARG A 38 -23.12 26.06 13.59
CA ARG A 38 -24.56 26.35 13.64
C ARG A 38 -25.13 26.34 15.06
N GLY A 39 -24.32 26.04 16.08
CA GLY A 39 -24.77 25.92 17.46
C GLY A 39 -25.72 24.76 17.68
N LEU A 40 -25.75 23.74 16.81
CA LEU A 40 -26.68 22.61 16.89
C LEU A 40 -26.10 21.51 17.78
N THR A 41 -26.93 20.94 18.65
CA THR A 41 -26.60 19.72 19.37
C THR A 41 -26.89 18.47 18.51
N LEU A 42 -26.30 17.33 18.87
CA LEU A 42 -26.56 16.07 18.17
C LEU A 42 -28.05 15.67 18.25
N GLU A 43 -28.71 15.95 19.38
CA GLU A 43 -30.13 15.70 19.63
C GLU A 43 -31.01 16.55 18.69
N GLN A 44 -30.69 17.83 18.52
CA GLN A 44 -31.39 18.72 17.61
C GLN A 44 -31.25 18.27 16.14
N VAL A 45 -30.06 17.79 15.74
CA VAL A 45 -29.86 17.23 14.41
C VAL A 45 -30.66 15.95 14.21
N ALA A 46 -30.67 15.06 15.20
CA ALA A 46 -31.43 13.81 15.14
C ALA A 46 -32.94 14.01 15.18
N ALA A 47 -33.40 15.12 15.76
CA ALA A 47 -34.82 15.49 15.82
C ALA A 47 -35.33 16.20 14.54
N CYS A 48 -34.46 16.42 13.53
CA CYS A 48 -34.89 17.02 12.28
C CYS A 48 -35.86 16.11 11.51
N SER A 49 -36.72 16.73 10.69
CA SER A 49 -37.78 16.01 9.96
C SER A 49 -37.26 15.16 8.77
N ASP A 50 -35.95 15.18 8.49
CA ASP A 50 -35.37 14.41 7.38
C ASP A 50 -34.99 12.99 7.85
N PRO A 51 -35.71 11.95 7.41
CA PRO A 51 -35.46 10.57 7.84
C PRO A 51 -34.10 10.04 7.38
N VAL A 52 -33.48 10.66 6.38
CA VAL A 52 -32.15 10.28 5.86
C VAL A 52 -31.06 10.61 6.86
N VAL A 53 -31.22 11.66 7.67
CA VAL A 53 -30.24 12.04 8.72
C VAL A 53 -30.10 10.93 9.77
N GLY A 54 -31.22 10.38 10.20
CA GLY A 54 -31.29 9.24 11.10
C GLY A 54 -31.14 9.61 12.57
N ALA A 55 -31.12 8.59 13.42
CA ALA A 55 -31.06 8.72 14.89
C ALA A 55 -29.72 9.30 15.38
N LEU A 56 -29.71 9.85 16.60
CA LEU A 56 -28.56 10.44 17.29
C LEU A 56 -27.29 9.60 17.18
N ALA A 57 -27.37 8.31 17.48
CA ALA A 57 -26.21 7.40 17.36
C ALA A 57 -25.68 7.29 15.93
N THR A 58 -26.51 7.52 14.92
CA THR A 58 -26.12 7.49 13.50
C THR A 58 -25.37 8.77 13.14
N VAL A 59 -25.86 9.93 13.55
CA VAL A 59 -25.18 11.22 13.34
C VAL A 59 -23.83 11.21 14.04
N GLN A 60 -23.78 10.76 15.30
CA GLN A 60 -22.55 10.65 16.07
C GLN A 60 -21.51 9.74 15.39
N ARG A 61 -21.95 8.59 14.83
CA ARG A 61 -21.05 7.69 14.07
C ARG A 61 -20.58 8.33 12.78
N CYS A 62 -21.39 9.14 12.10
CA CYS A 62 -20.94 9.89 10.92
C CYS A 62 -19.84 10.89 11.29
N GLU A 63 -20.00 11.65 12.36
CA GLU A 63 -19.00 12.63 12.82
C GLU A 63 -17.71 11.98 13.36
N LYS A 64 -17.79 10.75 13.88
CA LYS A 64 -16.63 9.96 14.31
C LYS A 64 -16.02 9.13 13.17
N ALA A 65 -16.64 9.14 11.99
CA ALA A 65 -16.25 8.31 10.85
C ALA A 65 -16.11 6.81 11.20
N THR A 66 -16.96 6.30 12.10
CA THR A 66 -16.91 4.91 12.54
C THR A 66 -17.88 4.03 11.75
N GLY A 67 -17.39 2.91 11.20
CA GLY A 67 -18.21 1.94 10.46
C GLY A 67 -18.65 2.42 9.07
N LYS A 68 -19.59 1.68 8.44
CA LYS A 68 -20.15 1.98 7.09
C LYS A 68 -21.20 3.12 7.11
N THR A 69 -20.98 4.18 7.86
CA THR A 69 -22.01 5.18 8.16
C THR A 69 -22.02 6.39 7.22
N LEU A 70 -20.92 6.63 6.47
CA LEU A 70 -20.82 7.75 5.53
C LEU A 70 -21.56 7.45 4.21
N LYS A 71 -22.88 7.26 4.29
CA LYS A 71 -23.73 7.17 3.08
C LYS A 71 -23.88 8.56 2.47
N GLU A 72 -23.73 8.65 1.14
CA GLU A 72 -23.76 9.91 0.39
C GLU A 72 -25.02 10.72 0.64
N GLU A 73 -26.17 10.05 0.54
CA GLU A 73 -27.46 10.66 0.81
C GLU A 73 -27.51 11.33 2.18
N ARG A 74 -26.97 10.65 3.21
CA ARG A 74 -26.93 11.16 4.58
C ARG A 74 -25.96 12.32 4.72
N VAL A 75 -24.77 12.22 4.15
CA VAL A 75 -23.78 13.31 4.19
C VAL A 75 -24.35 14.55 3.51
N ARG A 76 -24.99 14.39 2.33
CA ARG A 76 -25.66 15.47 1.63
C ARG A 76 -26.83 16.07 2.44
N ALA A 77 -27.61 15.24 3.15
CA ALA A 77 -28.69 15.72 4.02
C ALA A 77 -28.14 16.55 5.19
N LEU A 78 -27.05 16.09 5.82
CA LEU A 78 -26.37 16.83 6.89
C LEU A 78 -25.77 18.15 6.38
N LEU A 79 -25.12 18.17 5.21
CA LEU A 79 -24.58 19.40 4.61
C LEU A 79 -25.69 20.42 4.34
N ARG A 80 -26.84 19.98 3.81
CA ARG A 80 -28.02 20.86 3.63
C ARG A 80 -28.53 21.39 4.95
N LEU A 81 -28.68 20.53 5.96
CA LEU A 81 -29.14 20.92 7.31
C LEU A 81 -28.22 21.95 7.95
N TYR A 82 -26.91 21.77 7.78
CA TYR A 82 -25.89 22.68 8.29
C TYR A 82 -25.70 23.91 7.39
N LYS A 83 -26.41 24.01 6.26
CA LYS A 83 -26.30 25.09 5.25
C LYS A 83 -24.81 25.30 4.87
N ALA A 84 -24.15 24.24 4.52
CA ALA A 84 -22.75 24.27 4.12
C ALA A 84 -22.56 25.12 2.85
N PRO A 85 -21.49 25.93 2.74
CA PRO A 85 -21.14 26.61 1.49
C PRO A 85 -20.90 25.62 0.35
N ALA A 86 -21.14 26.05 -0.90
CA ALA A 86 -20.97 25.18 -2.09
C ALA A 86 -19.57 24.60 -2.18
N GLU A 87 -18.55 25.41 -1.95
CA GLU A 87 -17.12 25.02 -1.96
C GLU A 87 -16.81 23.88 -0.96
N ILE A 88 -17.43 23.94 0.24
CA ILE A 88 -17.31 22.87 1.23
C ILE A 88 -18.09 21.61 0.82
N CYS A 89 -19.24 21.77 0.16
CA CYS A 89 -19.98 20.62 -0.37
C CYS A 89 -19.16 19.86 -1.41
N ASP A 90 -18.54 20.54 -2.37
CA ASP A 90 -17.72 19.94 -3.42
C ASP A 90 -16.50 19.21 -2.82
N GLU A 91 -15.91 19.81 -1.81
CA GLU A 91 -14.77 19.22 -1.12
C GLU A 91 -15.17 17.98 -0.30
N VAL A 92 -16.27 18.05 0.45
CA VAL A 92 -16.80 16.88 1.18
C VAL A 92 -17.20 15.77 0.21
N GLU A 93 -17.75 16.09 -0.97
CA GLU A 93 -18.04 15.08 -2.00
C GLU A 93 -16.78 14.42 -2.53
N THR A 94 -15.72 15.18 -2.74
CA THR A 94 -14.40 14.65 -3.15
C THR A 94 -13.82 13.73 -2.06
N LEU A 95 -13.80 14.18 -0.82
CA LEU A 95 -13.37 13.39 0.33
C LEU A 95 -14.25 12.14 0.53
N LEU A 96 -15.55 12.25 0.28
CA LEU A 96 -16.49 11.13 0.40
C LEU A 96 -16.21 10.05 -0.65
N LYS A 97 -15.92 10.43 -1.90
CA LYS A 97 -15.47 9.51 -2.95
C LYS A 97 -14.15 8.82 -2.54
N GLN A 98 -13.21 9.58 -2.03
CA GLN A 98 -11.94 9.04 -1.51
C GLN A 98 -12.17 8.10 -0.31
N SER A 99 -13.09 8.45 0.61
CA SER A 99 -13.42 7.64 1.79
C SER A 99 -14.11 6.32 1.47
N ARG A 100 -14.85 6.26 0.36
CA ARG A 100 -15.49 5.03 -0.14
C ARG A 100 -14.50 4.12 -0.79
N GLY A 101 -13.23 4.63 -0.92
CA GLY A 101 -12.26 3.96 -1.72
C GLY A 101 -12.90 3.63 -3.07
N GLU A 102 -13.13 4.60 -3.92
CA GLU A 102 -12.87 4.32 -5.31
C GLU A 102 -11.40 3.93 -5.30
N GLN A 103 -11.22 2.63 -5.16
CA GLN A 103 -9.94 2.00 -4.98
C GLN A 103 -9.13 2.51 -6.15
N TRP A 104 -8.12 3.32 -5.92
CA TRP A 104 -7.34 3.99 -6.97
C TRP A 104 -6.95 3.01 -8.10
N TRP A 105 -6.92 1.72 -7.81
CA TRP A 105 -6.64 0.65 -8.74
C TRP A 105 -7.83 0.27 -9.64
N THR A 106 -9.05 0.76 -9.41
CA THR A 106 -10.18 0.54 -10.32
C THR A 106 -9.91 1.12 -11.71
N HIS A 107 -9.09 2.18 -11.78
CA HIS A 107 -8.60 2.73 -13.04
C HIS A 107 -7.72 1.76 -13.84
N TYR A 108 -7.26 0.67 -13.22
CA TYR A 108 -6.40 -0.36 -13.81
C TYR A 108 -7.13 -1.70 -13.97
N SER A 109 -8.48 -1.69 -14.00
CA SER A 109 -9.30 -2.89 -14.16
C SER A 109 -9.01 -3.68 -15.44
N ASP A 110 -8.47 -3.00 -16.45
CA ASP A 110 -8.01 -3.57 -17.72
C ASP A 110 -6.78 -4.47 -17.58
N VAL A 111 -5.98 -4.30 -16.52
CA VAL A 111 -4.71 -5.01 -16.28
C VAL A 111 -4.65 -5.72 -14.93
N THR A 112 -5.69 -5.62 -14.10
CA THR A 112 -5.78 -6.30 -12.80
C THR A 112 -6.69 -7.52 -12.86
N GLY A 113 -6.22 -8.64 -12.29
CA GLY A 113 -7.06 -9.80 -11.99
C GLY A 113 -7.48 -9.82 -10.52
N GLU A 114 -8.39 -10.71 -10.16
CA GLU A 114 -8.95 -10.83 -8.81
C GLU A 114 -7.89 -10.95 -7.71
N ILE A 115 -6.85 -11.75 -7.93
CA ILE A 115 -5.76 -11.95 -6.98
C ILE A 115 -5.01 -10.62 -6.74
N LEU A 116 -4.70 -9.88 -7.80
CA LEU A 116 -4.01 -8.59 -7.66
C LEU A 116 -4.90 -7.55 -6.96
N ILE A 117 -6.19 -7.54 -7.25
CA ILE A 117 -7.16 -6.68 -6.55
C ILE A 117 -7.18 -7.00 -5.05
N GLY A 118 -7.21 -8.30 -4.69
CA GLY A 118 -7.12 -8.74 -3.30
C GLY A 118 -5.83 -8.28 -2.62
N LEU A 119 -4.70 -8.39 -3.30
CA LEU A 119 -3.40 -7.92 -2.81
C LEU A 119 -3.39 -6.41 -2.56
N LEU A 120 -3.87 -5.62 -3.51
CA LEU A 120 -3.97 -4.15 -3.40
C LEU A 120 -4.89 -3.73 -2.24
N ALA A 121 -5.98 -4.46 -2.03
CA ALA A 121 -6.90 -4.20 -0.92
C ALA A 121 -6.25 -4.51 0.45
N LEU A 122 -5.47 -5.60 0.55
CA LEU A 122 -4.72 -5.93 1.76
C LEU A 122 -3.62 -4.89 2.05
N GLU A 123 -2.87 -4.48 1.05
CA GLU A 123 -1.86 -3.43 1.17
C GLU A 123 -2.46 -2.13 1.70
N ALA A 124 -3.58 -1.69 1.13
CA ALA A 124 -4.25 -0.44 1.51
C ALA A 124 -4.84 -0.46 2.95
N GLN A 125 -5.09 -1.63 3.51
CA GLN A 125 -5.67 -1.79 4.86
C GLN A 125 -4.62 -2.12 5.92
N SER A 126 -3.37 -2.37 5.50
CA SER A 126 -2.32 -2.84 6.40
C SER A 126 -1.66 -1.72 7.17
N LYS A 127 -1.49 -1.94 8.47
CA LYS A 127 -0.60 -1.18 9.34
C LYS A 127 0.84 -1.67 9.26
N VAL A 128 1.01 -3.00 9.09
CA VAL A 128 2.33 -3.64 9.00
C VAL A 128 2.32 -4.63 7.85
N ILE A 129 3.35 -4.57 7.03
CA ILE A 129 3.62 -5.53 5.96
C ILE A 129 4.99 -6.15 6.24
N LYS A 130 5.04 -7.48 6.42
CA LYS A 130 6.31 -8.21 6.52
C LYS A 130 6.45 -9.11 5.30
N THR A 131 7.59 -9.08 4.63
CA THR A 131 7.77 -9.87 3.41
C THR A 131 9.15 -10.52 3.35
N CYS A 132 9.22 -11.71 2.76
CA CYS A 132 10.46 -12.46 2.54
C CYS A 132 10.53 -12.90 1.07
N HIS A 133 11.58 -12.48 0.37
CA HIS A 133 11.80 -12.72 -1.05
C HIS A 133 13.16 -13.35 -1.33
N HIS A 134 13.18 -14.43 -2.11
CA HIS A 134 14.41 -15.20 -2.36
C HIS A 134 15.03 -14.93 -3.73
N LEU A 135 14.25 -14.69 -4.77
CA LEU A 135 14.73 -14.65 -6.16
C LEU A 135 14.63 -13.28 -6.83
N LEU A 136 13.71 -12.44 -6.35
CA LEU A 136 13.46 -11.11 -6.91
C LEU A 136 13.39 -10.07 -5.78
N ILE A 137 13.73 -8.85 -6.11
CA ILE A 137 13.47 -7.71 -5.24
C ILE A 137 11.95 -7.50 -5.16
N PRO A 138 11.37 -7.30 -3.96
CA PRO A 138 9.92 -7.10 -3.80
C PRO A 138 9.36 -5.97 -4.66
N GLY A 139 8.16 -6.14 -5.21
CA GLY A 139 7.53 -5.16 -6.10
C GLY A 139 7.39 -3.75 -5.50
N LEU A 140 7.23 -3.64 -4.18
CA LEU A 140 7.18 -2.36 -3.46
C LEU A 140 8.52 -1.61 -3.40
N LEU A 141 9.62 -2.28 -3.74
CA LEU A 141 10.98 -1.73 -3.68
C LEU A 141 11.67 -1.69 -5.05
N GLN A 142 10.95 -1.97 -6.14
CA GLN A 142 11.52 -2.01 -7.48
C GLN A 142 11.59 -0.61 -8.10
N THR A 143 12.71 -0.28 -8.73
CA THR A 143 12.77 0.87 -9.67
C THR A 143 11.99 0.55 -10.96
N ALA A 144 11.64 1.58 -11.72
CA ALA A 144 10.94 1.40 -13.00
C ALA A 144 11.73 0.51 -13.98
N GLY A 145 13.04 0.71 -14.05
CA GLY A 145 13.93 -0.08 -14.92
C GLY A 145 13.96 -1.56 -14.53
N TYR A 146 14.13 -1.86 -13.23
CA TYR A 146 14.13 -3.22 -12.75
C TYR A 146 12.76 -3.90 -12.90
N ALA A 147 11.68 -3.21 -12.56
CA ALA A 147 10.32 -3.73 -12.72
C ALA A 147 10.00 -4.07 -14.17
N ARG A 148 10.42 -3.20 -15.10
CA ARG A 148 10.28 -3.44 -16.56
C ARG A 148 11.05 -4.69 -16.98
N ALA A 149 12.31 -4.81 -16.61
CA ALA A 149 13.15 -5.95 -16.94
C ALA A 149 12.56 -7.28 -16.43
N VAL A 150 12.07 -7.31 -15.20
CA VAL A 150 11.39 -8.50 -14.64
C VAL A 150 10.11 -8.84 -15.41
N MET A 151 9.32 -7.84 -15.81
CA MET A 151 8.11 -8.07 -16.61
C MET A 151 8.46 -8.60 -18.02
N GLU A 152 9.47 -8.04 -18.65
CA GLU A 152 9.93 -8.48 -19.98
C GLU A 152 10.43 -9.92 -19.95
N ASP A 153 11.25 -10.27 -18.96
CA ASP A 153 11.72 -11.65 -18.76
C ASP A 153 10.54 -12.61 -18.62
N PHE A 154 9.58 -12.28 -17.76
CA PHE A 154 8.39 -13.10 -17.53
C PHE A 154 7.55 -13.25 -18.80
N TYR A 155 7.24 -12.15 -19.49
CA TYR A 155 6.37 -12.17 -20.67
C TYR A 155 7.04 -12.81 -21.88
N ASN A 156 8.36 -12.80 -21.97
CA ASN A 156 9.10 -13.46 -23.03
C ASN A 156 9.24 -14.97 -22.79
N THR A 157 9.25 -15.40 -21.54
CA THR A 157 9.53 -16.80 -21.17
C THR A 157 8.28 -17.68 -21.14
N TYR A 158 7.17 -17.19 -20.58
CA TYR A 158 6.07 -18.05 -20.18
C TYR A 158 4.86 -18.15 -21.12
N PRO A 159 4.29 -17.11 -21.67
CA PRO A 159 3.10 -17.28 -22.50
C PRO A 159 3.44 -17.55 -23.96
N GLY A 160 2.55 -18.29 -24.63
CA GLY A 160 2.62 -18.48 -26.08
C GLY A 160 2.52 -17.14 -26.86
N PRO A 161 2.77 -17.12 -28.19
CA PRO A 161 2.92 -15.89 -28.97
C PRO A 161 1.79 -14.87 -28.82
N LYS A 162 0.53 -15.32 -28.87
CA LYS A 162 -0.66 -14.42 -28.71
C LYS A 162 -0.73 -13.76 -27.33
N ALA A 163 -0.35 -14.49 -26.28
CA ALA A 163 -0.34 -13.94 -24.93
C ALA A 163 0.82 -12.95 -24.75
N ARG A 164 1.97 -13.16 -25.40
CA ARG A 164 3.10 -12.21 -25.39
C ARG A 164 2.71 -10.86 -25.99
N GLU A 165 2.02 -10.85 -27.12
CA GLU A 165 1.55 -9.62 -27.78
C GLU A 165 0.59 -8.85 -26.87
N LYS A 166 -0.41 -9.54 -26.29
CA LYS A 166 -1.33 -8.94 -25.33
C LYS A 166 -0.61 -8.39 -24.09
N ASN A 167 0.34 -9.12 -23.55
CA ASN A 167 1.10 -8.70 -22.37
C ASN A 167 1.98 -7.49 -22.66
N ARG A 168 2.61 -7.40 -23.84
CA ARG A 168 3.37 -6.22 -24.26
C ARG A 168 2.48 -4.97 -24.35
N ALA A 169 1.29 -5.09 -24.95
CA ALA A 169 0.35 -3.97 -25.07
C ALA A 169 -0.10 -3.42 -23.69
N THR A 170 -0.11 -4.28 -22.66
CA THR A 170 -0.53 -3.89 -21.30
C THR A 170 0.63 -3.63 -20.33
N MET A 171 1.87 -3.84 -20.76
CA MET A 171 3.05 -3.80 -19.89
C MET A 171 3.23 -2.43 -19.22
N GLU A 172 3.16 -1.35 -20.00
CA GLU A 172 3.32 0.01 -19.46
C GLU A 172 2.26 0.33 -18.41
N ARG A 173 1.02 -0.09 -18.65
CA ARG A 173 -0.08 0.09 -17.72
C ARG A 173 0.12 -0.68 -16.43
N ARG A 174 0.68 -1.91 -16.52
CA ARG A 174 1.04 -2.72 -15.34
C ARG A 174 2.25 -2.16 -14.60
N LEU A 175 3.21 -1.58 -15.31
CA LEU A 175 4.34 -0.90 -14.71
C LEU A 175 3.87 0.34 -13.93
N GLU A 176 3.01 1.16 -14.54
CA GLU A 176 2.41 2.33 -13.88
C GLU A 176 1.68 1.92 -12.59
N LEU A 177 0.83 0.88 -12.63
CA LEU A 177 0.17 0.33 -11.47
C LEU A 177 1.17 -0.10 -10.38
N ARG A 178 2.26 -0.80 -10.76
CA ARG A 178 3.29 -1.26 -9.82
C ARG A 178 3.99 -0.10 -9.13
N LEU A 179 4.36 0.93 -9.86
CA LEU A 179 5.01 2.12 -9.29
C LEU A 179 4.05 2.92 -8.40
N ARG A 180 2.77 3.03 -8.81
CA ARG A 180 1.76 3.72 -8.01
C ARG A 180 1.51 3.04 -6.66
N ARG A 181 1.60 1.69 -6.58
CA ARG A 181 1.50 0.95 -5.30
C ARG A 181 2.53 1.41 -4.27
N GLN A 182 3.74 1.77 -4.72
CA GLN A 182 4.84 2.15 -3.84
C GLN A 182 4.54 3.46 -3.07
N HIS A 183 3.72 4.35 -3.62
CA HIS A 183 3.37 5.61 -2.99
C HIS A 183 2.68 5.45 -1.62
N MET A 184 2.13 4.28 -1.31
CA MET A 184 1.58 4.03 0.03
C MET A 184 2.64 4.10 1.14
N LEU A 185 3.90 3.80 0.81
CA LEU A 185 5.03 3.89 1.75
C LEU A 185 5.46 5.33 2.02
N ASP A 186 5.04 6.29 1.18
CA ASP A 186 5.33 7.71 1.31
C ASP A 186 4.28 8.46 2.15
N GLN A 187 3.16 7.79 2.45
CA GLN A 187 2.06 8.41 3.16
C GLN A 187 2.38 8.54 4.66
N PRO A 188 1.91 9.61 5.35
CA PRO A 188 2.15 9.79 6.78
C PRO A 188 1.60 8.65 7.66
N ASP A 189 0.50 8.02 7.23
CA ASP A 189 -0.16 6.87 7.85
C ASP A 189 0.08 5.56 7.07
N GLY A 190 1.10 5.56 6.20
CA GLY A 190 1.49 4.39 5.42
C GLY A 190 1.97 3.23 6.29
N PRO A 191 1.96 2.01 5.75
CA PRO A 191 2.34 0.82 6.51
C PRO A 191 3.81 0.84 6.91
N GLU A 192 4.11 0.21 8.03
CA GLU A 192 5.45 -0.20 8.39
C GLU A 192 5.84 -1.42 7.54
N LEU A 193 6.90 -1.29 6.75
CA LEU A 193 7.40 -2.35 5.87
C LEU A 193 8.64 -3.03 6.48
N THR A 194 8.56 -4.31 6.76
CA THR A 194 9.72 -5.15 7.12
C THR A 194 10.00 -6.12 5.97
N THR A 195 11.20 -6.08 5.41
CA THR A 195 11.54 -6.86 4.22
C THR A 195 12.85 -7.63 4.40
N VAL A 196 12.77 -8.95 4.21
CA VAL A 196 13.91 -9.83 4.03
C VAL A 196 14.14 -10.05 2.54
N ILE A 197 15.32 -9.74 2.05
CA ILE A 197 15.74 -10.00 0.66
C ILE A 197 16.94 -10.95 0.72
N HIS A 198 16.81 -12.11 0.08
CA HIS A 198 17.93 -13.05 0.00
C HIS A 198 19.03 -12.49 -0.91
N GLU A 199 20.29 -12.77 -0.55
CA GLU A 199 21.48 -12.33 -1.30
C GLU A 199 21.38 -12.64 -2.80
N VAL A 200 20.80 -13.78 -3.17
CA VAL A 200 20.60 -14.16 -4.58
C VAL A 200 19.81 -13.10 -5.36
N ALA A 201 18.77 -12.54 -4.78
CA ALA A 201 17.94 -11.52 -5.45
C ALA A 201 18.70 -10.23 -5.77
N VAL A 202 19.69 -9.86 -4.94
CA VAL A 202 20.52 -8.66 -5.15
C VAL A 202 21.74 -8.92 -6.02
N ARG A 203 22.19 -10.16 -6.13
CA ARG A 203 23.33 -10.53 -7.01
C ARG A 203 22.88 -10.98 -8.39
N GLN A 204 21.65 -11.45 -8.54
CA GLN A 204 21.14 -11.91 -9.84
C GLN A 204 20.94 -10.71 -10.78
N MET A 205 21.69 -10.71 -11.88
CA MET A 205 21.62 -9.65 -12.86
C MET A 205 20.27 -9.64 -13.61
N ARG A 206 19.49 -8.57 -13.43
CA ARG A 206 18.22 -8.33 -14.12
C ARG A 206 18.29 -7.02 -14.90
N GLY A 207 17.96 -7.05 -16.17
CA GLY A 207 17.98 -5.87 -17.02
C GLY A 207 19.36 -5.28 -17.33
N GLY A 208 20.44 -5.97 -16.92
CA GLY A 208 21.81 -5.53 -17.11
C GLY A 208 22.36 -4.64 -15.99
N ARG A 209 23.67 -4.36 -16.05
CA ARG A 209 24.44 -3.70 -14.99
C ARG A 209 23.90 -2.34 -14.55
N ASN A 210 23.50 -1.50 -15.50
CA ASN A 210 23.04 -0.15 -15.17
C ASN A 210 21.73 -0.16 -14.38
N ILE A 211 20.77 -0.98 -14.82
CA ILE A 211 19.47 -1.16 -14.15
C ILE A 211 19.68 -1.75 -12.76
N MET A 212 20.52 -2.78 -12.64
CA MET A 212 20.78 -3.40 -11.34
C MET A 212 21.48 -2.45 -10.37
N ARG A 213 22.46 -1.66 -10.87
CA ARG A 213 23.14 -0.65 -10.05
C ARG A 213 22.17 0.43 -9.55
N GLU A 214 21.26 0.91 -10.39
CA GLU A 214 20.20 1.85 -10.00
C GLU A 214 19.30 1.26 -8.95
N GLN A 215 18.88 0.00 -9.14
CA GLN A 215 18.05 -0.73 -8.20
C GLN A 215 18.73 -0.89 -6.82
N LEU A 216 20.00 -1.25 -6.78
CA LEU A 216 20.72 -1.41 -5.52
C LEU A 216 20.96 -0.07 -4.81
N ARG A 217 21.21 1.02 -5.53
CA ARG A 217 21.25 2.37 -4.96
C ARG A 217 19.92 2.78 -4.37
N HIS A 218 18.82 2.46 -5.06
CA HIS A 218 17.48 2.69 -4.55
C HIS A 218 17.23 1.94 -3.24
N LEU A 219 17.57 0.62 -3.17
CA LEU A 219 17.45 -0.17 -1.94
C LEU A 219 18.29 0.38 -0.80
N HIS A 220 19.55 0.76 -1.08
CA HIS A 220 20.42 1.37 -0.07
C HIS A 220 19.80 2.65 0.50
N ASN A 221 19.42 3.59 -0.37
CA ASN A 221 18.80 4.85 0.05
C ASN A 221 17.50 4.63 0.83
N PHE A 222 16.69 3.66 0.41
CA PHE A 222 15.45 3.32 1.08
C PHE A 222 15.69 2.75 2.48
N ALA A 223 16.64 1.80 2.62
CA ALA A 223 17.02 1.19 3.89
C ALA A 223 17.66 2.20 4.87
N GLU A 224 18.41 3.16 4.35
CA GLU A 224 19.08 4.18 5.14
C GLU A 224 18.09 5.24 5.67
N ASN A 225 17.25 5.80 4.80
CA ASN A 225 16.54 7.05 5.01
C ASN A 225 15.03 6.91 5.26
N LYS A 226 14.40 5.77 4.94
CA LYS A 226 12.96 5.62 5.09
C LYS A 226 12.62 5.11 6.51
N PRO A 227 11.95 5.93 7.36
CA PRO A 227 11.77 5.58 8.77
C PRO A 227 10.80 4.41 8.99
N ASN A 228 9.83 4.22 8.08
CA ASN A 228 8.84 3.14 8.14
C ASN A 228 9.21 1.91 7.29
N ALA A 229 10.48 1.78 6.85
CA ALA A 229 10.93 0.64 6.07
C ALA A 229 12.20 0.02 6.64
N HIS A 230 12.12 -1.27 6.98
CA HIS A 230 13.19 -2.07 7.54
C HIS A 230 13.60 -3.13 6.51
N ILE A 231 14.66 -2.86 5.76
CA ILE A 231 15.17 -3.75 4.72
C ILE A 231 16.43 -4.42 5.25
N ARG A 232 16.49 -5.74 5.16
CA ARG A 232 17.67 -6.52 5.52
C ARG A 232 17.97 -7.59 4.48
N ILE A 233 19.25 -7.89 4.33
CA ILE A 233 19.73 -8.96 3.45
C ILE A 233 19.90 -10.24 4.24
N LEU A 234 19.37 -11.32 3.71
CA LEU A 234 19.62 -12.68 4.17
C LEU A 234 20.80 -13.25 3.39
N PRO A 235 21.99 -13.41 3.99
CA PRO A 235 23.16 -13.89 3.27
C PRO A 235 23.02 -15.35 2.89
N ALA A 236 23.59 -15.75 1.75
CA ALA A 236 23.56 -17.13 1.29
C ALA A 236 24.22 -18.11 2.28
N SER A 237 25.20 -17.64 3.07
CA SER A 237 25.87 -18.44 4.11
C SER A 237 24.95 -18.79 5.28
N ALA A 238 23.93 -17.97 5.60
CA ALA A 238 23.00 -18.26 6.69
C ALA A 238 22.01 -19.38 6.34
N THR A 239 21.83 -19.68 5.05
CA THR A 239 20.79 -20.57 4.56
C THR A 239 21.23 -22.03 4.38
N GLN A 240 22.44 -22.38 4.77
CA GLN A 240 23.01 -23.73 4.55
C GLN A 240 22.31 -24.85 5.35
N SER A 241 21.46 -24.53 6.30
CA SER A 241 20.92 -25.55 7.17
C SER A 241 19.41 -25.67 7.31
N LYS A 242 18.60 -24.66 7.03
CA LYS A 242 17.16 -24.68 7.38
C LYS A 242 16.23 -23.74 6.64
N LEU A 243 16.51 -23.19 5.47
CA LEU A 243 15.50 -22.40 4.79
C LEU A 243 14.31 -23.28 4.41
N PRO A 244 13.12 -22.99 4.90
CA PRO A 244 11.92 -23.52 4.27
C PRO A 244 11.93 -23.04 2.82
N VAL A 245 11.85 -23.97 1.88
CA VAL A 245 11.74 -23.69 0.44
C VAL A 245 10.34 -23.14 0.19
N HIS A 246 10.09 -21.93 0.67
CA HIS A 246 8.81 -21.24 0.44
C HIS A 246 8.95 -20.25 -0.72
N PRO A 247 7.87 -20.08 -1.51
CA PRO A 247 7.78 -18.97 -2.47
C PRO A 247 7.89 -17.64 -1.73
N ALA A 248 7.99 -16.54 -2.47
CA ALA A 248 7.90 -15.22 -1.88
C ALA A 248 6.62 -15.09 -1.06
N MET A 249 6.74 -14.67 0.19
CA MET A 249 5.62 -14.59 1.12
C MET A 249 5.51 -13.20 1.74
N THR A 250 4.28 -12.79 1.97
CA THR A 250 3.95 -11.50 2.58
C THR A 250 2.88 -11.68 3.64
N LEU A 251 3.17 -11.20 4.85
CA LEU A 251 2.22 -11.10 5.96
C LEU A 251 1.64 -9.70 6.01
N PHE A 252 0.33 -9.60 6.00
CA PHE A 252 -0.44 -8.38 6.19
C PHE A 252 -1.06 -8.34 7.58
N LYS A 253 -0.80 -7.25 8.32
CA LYS A 253 -1.44 -6.96 9.61
C LYS A 253 -2.27 -5.69 9.43
N PRO A 254 -3.61 -5.76 9.49
CA PRO A 254 -4.46 -4.60 9.29
C PRO A 254 -4.39 -3.62 10.45
N HIS A 255 -4.88 -2.39 10.22
CA HIS A 255 -5.04 -1.38 11.28
C HIS A 255 -6.08 -1.80 12.33
N ASP A 256 -7.14 -2.47 11.89
CA ASP A 256 -8.16 -3.01 12.78
C ASP A 256 -7.76 -4.40 13.25
N SER A 257 -7.51 -4.55 14.54
CA SER A 257 -7.12 -5.82 15.15
C SER A 257 -8.24 -6.88 15.12
N ALA A 258 -9.50 -6.47 14.91
CA ALA A 258 -10.63 -7.39 14.72
C ALA A 258 -10.57 -8.07 13.34
N THR A 259 -9.90 -7.46 12.37
CA THR A 259 -9.61 -8.06 11.07
C THR A 259 -8.35 -8.92 11.21
N GLY A 260 -8.47 -10.21 10.94
CA GLY A 260 -7.36 -11.15 11.08
C GLY A 260 -6.15 -10.83 10.19
N ARG A 261 -5.01 -11.40 10.54
CA ARG A 261 -3.80 -11.36 9.71
C ARG A 261 -4.01 -12.23 8.46
N THR A 262 -3.37 -11.86 7.36
CA THR A 262 -3.40 -12.63 6.11
C THR A 262 -1.99 -12.82 5.57
N ILE A 263 -1.68 -14.06 5.15
CA ILE A 263 -0.48 -14.39 4.39
C ILE A 263 -0.84 -14.42 2.91
N TYR A 264 0.02 -13.87 2.08
CA TYR A 264 0.00 -14.03 0.64
C TYR A 264 1.27 -14.75 0.21
N LEU A 265 1.09 -15.87 -0.48
CA LEU A 265 2.17 -16.60 -1.15
C LEU A 265 2.11 -16.31 -2.64
N GLU A 266 3.22 -15.83 -3.20
CA GLU A 266 3.30 -15.55 -4.62
C GLU A 266 3.41 -16.83 -5.44
N ASP A 267 2.61 -16.96 -6.51
CA ASP A 267 2.58 -18.11 -7.43
C ASP A 267 2.75 -17.63 -8.87
N MET A 268 3.65 -18.28 -9.60
CA MET A 268 3.97 -17.88 -10.98
C MET A 268 2.79 -18.07 -11.96
N ASN A 269 1.91 -19.03 -11.72
CA ASN A 269 0.83 -19.38 -12.65
C ASN A 269 -0.48 -18.65 -12.34
N ARG A 270 -0.78 -18.49 -11.05
CA ARG A 270 -2.07 -17.96 -10.57
C ARG A 270 -1.99 -16.58 -9.95
N GLY A 271 -0.79 -16.01 -9.83
CA GLY A 271 -0.54 -14.73 -9.17
C GLY A 271 -0.31 -14.91 -7.67
N GLY A 272 -0.98 -15.82 -7.00
CA GLY A 272 -0.75 -16.16 -5.60
C GLY A 272 -1.94 -16.73 -4.87
N THR A 273 -1.74 -17.08 -3.59
CA THR A 273 -2.76 -17.68 -2.72
C THR A 273 -2.78 -16.92 -1.38
N PHE A 274 -3.98 -16.70 -0.85
CA PHE A 274 -4.18 -16.06 0.44
C PHE A 274 -4.53 -17.08 1.51
N TYR A 275 -3.91 -16.96 2.69
CA TYR A 275 -4.16 -17.78 3.88
C TYR A 275 -4.57 -16.85 5.02
N SER A 276 -5.73 -17.10 5.63
CA SER A 276 -6.27 -16.29 6.72
C SER A 276 -6.62 -17.13 7.95
N GLU A 277 -6.55 -18.45 7.84
CA GLU A 277 -6.74 -19.34 8.99
C GLU A 277 -5.60 -19.15 10.00
N PRO A 278 -5.91 -18.98 11.30
CA PRO A 278 -4.91 -18.65 12.32
C PRO A 278 -3.71 -19.61 12.35
N GLY A 279 -3.94 -20.92 12.21
CA GLY A 279 -2.88 -21.92 12.22
C GLY A 279 -1.91 -21.78 11.06
N ASP A 280 -2.42 -21.56 9.84
CA ASP A 280 -1.58 -21.32 8.66
C ASP A 280 -0.78 -20.02 8.81
N VAL A 281 -1.45 -18.94 9.26
CA VAL A 281 -0.82 -17.65 9.46
C VAL A 281 0.33 -17.71 10.47
N GLU A 282 0.17 -18.45 11.56
CA GLU A 282 1.22 -18.62 12.58
C GLU A 282 2.44 -19.35 12.01
N VAL A 283 2.26 -20.39 11.21
CA VAL A 283 3.36 -21.13 10.57
C VAL A 283 4.17 -20.22 9.64
N TYR A 284 3.52 -19.52 8.73
CA TYR A 284 4.21 -18.63 7.80
C TYR A 284 4.81 -17.41 8.48
N GLN A 285 4.14 -16.85 9.49
CA GLN A 285 4.71 -15.75 10.28
C GLN A 285 5.98 -16.20 10.98
N ALA A 286 5.98 -17.36 11.63
CA ALA A 286 7.18 -17.91 12.29
C ALA A 286 8.33 -18.06 11.28
N SER A 287 8.05 -18.52 10.06
CA SER A 287 9.05 -18.63 9.00
C SER A 287 9.62 -17.26 8.58
N ILE A 288 8.79 -16.21 8.47
CA ILE A 288 9.27 -14.85 8.17
C ILE A 288 10.13 -14.31 9.31
N ASP A 289 9.70 -14.54 10.56
CA ASP A 289 10.41 -14.06 11.75
C ASP A 289 11.76 -14.81 11.90
N GLU A 290 11.83 -16.12 11.63
CA GLU A 290 13.07 -16.91 11.59
C GLU A 290 14.02 -16.39 10.49
N CYS A 291 13.51 -16.12 9.27
CA CYS A 291 14.32 -15.51 8.22
C CYS A 291 14.88 -14.15 8.65
N TRP A 292 14.10 -13.34 9.36
CA TRP A 292 14.53 -12.04 9.86
C TRP A 292 15.68 -12.15 10.86
N ASP A 293 15.63 -13.11 11.77
CA ASP A 293 16.67 -13.35 12.79
C ASP A 293 18.01 -13.77 12.17
N MET A 294 17.99 -14.36 10.97
CA MET A 294 19.19 -14.77 10.23
C MET A 294 19.75 -13.68 9.32
N THR A 295 19.13 -12.50 9.22
CA THR A 295 19.60 -11.44 8.34
C THR A 295 20.81 -10.70 8.88
N LEU A 296 21.54 -10.04 7.99
CA LEU A 296 22.50 -9.00 8.36
C LEU A 296 21.81 -7.90 9.16
N SER A 297 22.51 -7.24 10.06
CA SER A 297 22.04 -6.02 10.71
C SER A 297 21.76 -4.90 9.69
N LYS A 298 21.17 -3.80 10.12
CA LYS A 298 20.94 -2.65 9.24
C LYS A 298 22.25 -2.15 8.64
N GLN A 299 23.30 -1.97 9.46
CA GLN A 299 24.58 -1.45 9.00
C GLN A 299 25.26 -2.42 8.03
N GLU A 300 25.34 -3.70 8.38
CA GLU A 300 25.92 -4.73 7.50
C GLU A 300 25.14 -4.85 6.18
N THR A 301 23.82 -4.66 6.20
CA THR A 301 22.99 -4.62 4.97
C THR A 301 23.38 -3.43 4.08
N LEU A 302 23.57 -2.25 4.65
CA LEU A 302 23.99 -1.06 3.91
C LEU A 302 25.38 -1.27 3.30
N ASP A 303 26.34 -1.77 4.08
CA ASP A 303 27.70 -2.05 3.63
C ASP A 303 27.72 -3.12 2.53
N PHE A 304 26.90 -4.17 2.67
CA PHE A 304 26.74 -5.21 1.65
C PHE A 304 26.20 -4.65 0.33
N LEU A 305 25.17 -3.80 0.38
CA LEU A 305 24.61 -3.17 -0.82
C LEU A 305 25.63 -2.25 -1.49
N LEU A 306 26.40 -1.47 -0.74
CA LEU A 306 27.49 -0.64 -1.28
C LEU A 306 28.56 -1.47 -1.97
N GLN A 307 28.94 -2.61 -1.39
CA GLN A 307 29.90 -3.52 -2.02
C GLN A 307 29.35 -4.05 -3.36
N CYS A 308 28.09 -4.50 -3.39
CA CYS A 308 27.46 -4.96 -4.63
C CYS A 308 27.39 -3.85 -5.70
N ILE A 309 27.16 -2.59 -5.31
CA ILE A 309 27.17 -1.44 -6.22
C ILE A 309 28.56 -1.20 -6.78
N ALA A 310 29.60 -1.30 -5.93
CA ALA A 310 31.00 -1.15 -6.35
C ALA A 310 31.41 -2.23 -7.35
N ASP A 311 31.07 -3.50 -7.08
CA ASP A 311 31.34 -4.65 -7.95
C ASP A 311 30.72 -4.46 -9.34
N LEU A 312 29.52 -3.85 -9.42
CA LEU A 312 28.86 -3.49 -10.67
C LEU A 312 29.52 -2.30 -11.39
N SER A 313 30.34 -1.50 -10.68
CA SER A 313 30.99 -0.33 -11.26
C SER A 313 32.38 -0.65 -11.82
N THR A 314 33.09 -1.61 -11.22
CA THR A 314 34.47 -1.97 -11.54
C THR A 314 34.60 -3.02 -12.64
N GLY A 315 33.58 -3.81 -12.90
CA GLY A 315 33.60 -4.79 -14.00
C GLY A 315 33.53 -4.09 -15.35
N SER A 316 34.68 -3.90 -15.98
CA SER A 316 34.82 -3.43 -17.38
C SER A 316 34.02 -4.30 -18.33
N ALA A 317 33.55 -3.68 -19.41
CA ALA A 317 32.84 -4.30 -20.52
C ALA A 317 33.56 -5.61 -20.99
N GLU A 318 32.88 -6.74 -20.85
CA GLU A 318 33.01 -7.88 -21.74
C GLU A 318 31.74 -8.00 -22.60
#